data_1a046972861bc6a7c3ab1c3aeb52b02e
#
_entry.id   1a046972861bc6a7c3ab1c3aeb52b02e
#
_cell.length_a   1.000
_cell.length_b   1.000
_cell.length_c   1.000
_cell.angle_alpha   90.00
_cell.angle_beta   90.00
_cell.angle_gamma   90.00
#
_symmetry.space_group_name_H-M   'P 1'
#
loop_
_entity.id
_entity.type
_entity.pdbx_description
1 polymer ?
#
loop_
_entity_poly.entity_id
_entity_poly.type
_entity_poly.pdbx_seq_one_letter_code
_entity_poly.pdbx_strand_id
1 'polypeptide(L)'
;RACGIIMNCNTGAVLAMATAPSFDLNNPSELKSSFDLQTLAEMKESGATEEELDAKEASLREQQWKNKAITELYYPGSVFKTVTCASALEEEVVSLNSTFHCAAYEMVAGTKIKCWSSYGHGTLTLQQAVTKSCNPSFIQIGQLLGKDKFCDYFEAFGFTEPTGIDLPGESGSLYVSRENMGLVELASSSFGQTNKVTPLQMTTALCAIVNGGYLVTPYVVDKMLDSDGNVVKTTETRIKRQVISEETSVQMRQILETVVNENGGSNAYINGYRIGGKSGTTEKIDEYNKLKAETGVDHMTYVPSFAAFAPADDPQIVMLVMADTPTGTQYYGSAVAAPVVSAVFKEGLPHLGIYPTYTAEELAKMDAAVPYVMGMEAQRAEAKLNAEGFEVRYVGDPASGATVSTQIPASGSSIPKGSTVVLYLGNEYDLESAVIPDVTGMTVSQANE
;
A
#
# COMPACT_ATOMS: atom_id res chain seq x y z
N ARG A 1 1.87 4.07 16.37
CA ARG A 1 1.39 2.69 16.14
C ARG A 1 1.18 2.48 14.64
N ALA A 2 1.29 1.22 14.16
CA ALA A 2 1.10 0.94 12.75
C ALA A 2 0.48 -0.43 12.52
N CYS A 3 -0.14 -0.64 11.36
CA CYS A 3 -0.46 -1.97 10.87
C CYS A 3 -0.28 -2.06 9.34
N GLY A 4 -0.07 -3.29 8.87
CA GLY A 4 -0.05 -3.65 7.46
C GLY A 4 -0.83 -4.94 7.25
N ILE A 5 -1.63 -4.99 6.19
CA ILE A 5 -2.44 -6.15 5.81
C ILE A 5 -2.19 -6.42 4.34
N ILE A 6 -1.95 -7.67 3.98
CA ILE A 6 -1.89 -8.14 2.59
C ILE A 6 -2.92 -9.26 2.45
N MET A 7 -3.81 -9.12 1.47
CA MET A 7 -4.84 -10.11 1.14
C MET A 7 -4.78 -10.52 -0.31
N ASN A 8 -5.01 -11.78 -0.59
CA ASN A 8 -5.43 -12.19 -1.93
C ASN A 8 -6.84 -11.65 -2.17
N CYS A 9 -6.99 -10.76 -3.14
CA CYS A 9 -8.25 -10.06 -3.36
C CYS A 9 -9.35 -10.94 -3.95
N ASN A 10 -8.99 -12.08 -4.57
CA ASN A 10 -9.92 -13.00 -5.22
C ASN A 10 -10.45 -14.06 -4.25
N THR A 11 -9.64 -14.48 -3.28
CA THR A 11 -10.01 -15.57 -2.36
C THR A 11 -10.38 -15.08 -0.95
N GLY A 12 -9.88 -13.92 -0.53
CA GLY A 12 -10.00 -13.45 0.84
C GLY A 12 -8.89 -13.96 1.78
N ALA A 13 -7.95 -14.77 1.28
CA ALA A 13 -6.83 -15.23 2.09
C ALA A 13 -5.98 -14.06 2.59
N VAL A 14 -5.80 -13.94 3.89
CA VAL A 14 -4.88 -12.97 4.51
C VAL A 14 -3.48 -13.56 4.44
N LEU A 15 -2.66 -13.03 3.53
CA LEU A 15 -1.30 -13.51 3.29
C LEU A 15 -0.32 -13.00 4.35
N ALA A 16 -0.55 -11.79 4.85
CA ALA A 16 0.20 -11.21 5.96
C ALA A 16 -0.66 -10.19 6.71
N MET A 17 -0.48 -10.16 8.03
CA MET A 17 -1.10 -9.18 8.92
C MET A 17 -0.09 -8.86 10.03
N ALA A 18 0.39 -7.62 10.05
CA ALA A 18 1.40 -7.17 11.00
C ALA A 18 0.93 -5.91 11.75
N THR A 19 1.25 -5.82 13.02
CA THR A 19 0.97 -4.64 13.85
C THR A 19 2.22 -4.19 14.58
N ALA A 20 2.38 -2.89 14.77
CA ALA A 20 3.47 -2.29 15.54
C ALA A 20 2.93 -1.32 16.60
N PRO A 21 3.47 -1.33 17.84
CA PRO A 21 4.42 -2.30 18.34
C PRO A 21 3.81 -3.69 18.44
N SER A 22 4.63 -4.71 18.26
CA SER A 22 4.30 -6.12 18.53
C SER A 22 4.81 -6.50 19.93
N PHE A 23 4.54 -7.72 20.36
CA PHE A 23 5.03 -8.26 21.63
C PHE A 23 5.69 -9.64 21.43
N ASP A 24 6.51 -10.03 22.38
CA ASP A 24 7.13 -11.34 22.41
C ASP A 24 6.14 -12.37 23.00
N LEU A 25 5.75 -13.37 22.20
CA LEU A 25 4.84 -14.43 22.63
C LEU A 25 5.40 -15.27 23.80
N ASN A 26 6.73 -15.32 23.97
CA ASN A 26 7.36 -16.01 25.10
C ASN A 26 7.38 -15.17 26.37
N ASN A 27 7.25 -13.83 26.24
CA ASN A 27 7.18 -12.89 27.36
C ASN A 27 6.10 -11.81 27.11
N PRO A 28 4.81 -12.19 27.01
CA PRO A 28 3.75 -11.30 26.55
C PRO A 28 3.45 -10.14 27.50
N SER A 29 3.84 -10.28 28.76
CA SER A 29 3.61 -9.24 29.78
C SER A 29 4.60 -8.09 29.74
N GLU A 30 5.71 -8.22 29.01
CA GLU A 30 6.71 -7.17 28.88
C GLU A 30 6.27 -6.13 27.84
N LEU A 31 6.27 -4.85 28.23
CA LEU A 31 6.03 -3.77 27.27
C LEU A 31 7.27 -3.57 26.39
N LYS A 32 7.06 -3.58 25.07
CA LYS A 32 8.13 -3.44 24.05
C LYS A 32 8.18 -2.03 23.44
N SER A 33 7.10 -1.27 23.54
CA SER A 33 7.02 0.08 22.96
C SER A 33 7.84 1.07 23.80
N SER A 34 8.86 1.67 23.18
CA SER A 34 9.63 2.75 23.81
C SER A 34 8.75 3.94 24.20
N PHE A 35 7.73 4.24 23.42
CA PHE A 35 6.75 5.29 23.70
C PHE A 35 5.91 4.96 24.95
N ASP A 36 5.45 3.71 25.08
CA ASP A 36 4.65 3.28 26.23
C ASP A 36 5.49 3.27 27.51
N LEU A 37 6.76 2.83 27.43
CA LEU A 37 7.72 2.88 28.53
C LEU A 37 8.04 4.34 28.95
N GLN A 38 8.20 5.23 27.96
CA GLN A 38 8.40 6.65 28.25
C GLN A 38 7.17 7.26 28.92
N THR A 39 5.96 6.92 28.49
CA THR A 39 4.71 7.38 29.11
C THR A 39 4.65 7.02 30.59
N LEU A 40 5.03 5.78 30.96
CA LEU A 40 5.09 5.36 32.37
C LEU A 40 6.17 6.11 33.14
N ALA A 41 7.33 6.35 32.54
CA ALA A 41 8.41 7.13 33.18
C ALA A 41 7.98 8.57 33.47
N GLU A 42 7.35 9.24 32.48
CA GLU A 42 6.81 10.60 32.62
C GLU A 42 5.72 10.70 33.70
N MET A 43 4.80 9.71 33.76
CA MET A 43 3.81 9.64 34.85
C MET A 43 4.45 9.49 36.21
N LYS A 44 5.48 8.66 36.34
CA LYS A 44 6.24 8.49 37.60
C LYS A 44 6.94 9.77 37.99
N GLU A 45 7.59 10.46 37.07
CA GLU A 45 8.26 11.75 37.33
C GLU A 45 7.26 12.86 37.71
N SER A 46 6.04 12.82 37.19
CA SER A 46 4.98 13.77 37.57
C SER A 46 4.29 13.45 38.91
N GLY A 47 4.71 12.38 39.59
CA GLY A 47 4.24 12.05 40.93
C GLY A 47 2.99 11.16 40.95
N ALA A 48 2.71 10.39 39.87
CA ALA A 48 1.65 9.40 39.87
C ALA A 48 1.84 8.34 40.96
N THR A 49 0.75 7.89 41.56
CA THR A 49 0.76 6.83 42.57
C THR A 49 1.10 5.47 41.96
N GLU A 50 1.53 4.51 42.75
CA GLU A 50 1.83 3.15 42.31
C GLU A 50 0.59 2.48 41.70
N GLU A 51 -0.61 2.71 42.25
CA GLU A 51 -1.87 2.21 41.74
C GLU A 51 -2.21 2.79 40.34
N GLU A 52 -1.94 4.08 40.12
CA GLU A 52 -2.13 4.72 38.83
C GLU A 52 -1.15 4.19 37.75
N LEU A 53 0.10 3.95 38.16
CA LEU A 53 1.14 3.37 37.30
C LEU A 53 0.77 1.92 36.91
N ASP A 54 0.37 1.09 37.87
CA ASP A 54 -0.03 -0.30 37.62
C ASP A 54 -1.27 -0.38 36.71
N ALA A 55 -2.27 0.46 36.95
CA ALA A 55 -3.46 0.55 36.11
C ALA A 55 -3.10 0.97 34.68
N LYS A 56 -2.20 1.94 34.55
CA LYS A 56 -1.73 2.40 33.23
C LYS A 56 -0.94 1.32 32.50
N GLU A 57 -0.02 0.65 33.18
CA GLU A 57 0.77 -0.43 32.62
C GLU A 57 -0.10 -1.60 32.16
N ALA A 58 -1.10 -2.00 32.95
CA ALA A 58 -2.08 -3.01 32.57
C ALA A 58 -2.84 -2.63 31.28
N SER A 59 -3.31 -1.38 31.21
CA SER A 59 -3.98 -0.85 30.02
C SER A 59 -3.07 -0.84 28.78
N LEU A 60 -1.78 -0.50 28.93
CA LEU A 60 -0.82 -0.50 27.81
C LEU A 60 -0.52 -1.92 27.34
N ARG A 61 -0.44 -2.91 28.26
CA ARG A 61 -0.31 -4.33 27.90
C ARG A 61 -1.52 -4.85 27.11
N GLU A 62 -2.73 -4.55 27.54
CA GLU A 62 -3.95 -4.91 26.80
C GLU A 62 -3.95 -4.31 25.40
N GLN A 63 -3.52 -3.05 25.25
CA GLN A 63 -3.40 -2.40 23.95
C GLN A 63 -2.29 -3.03 23.09
N GLN A 64 -1.17 -3.47 23.68
CA GLN A 64 -0.10 -4.16 22.98
C GLN A 64 -0.57 -5.50 22.39
N TRP A 65 -1.39 -6.26 23.11
CA TRP A 65 -1.90 -7.57 22.70
C TRP A 65 -2.96 -7.50 21.58
N LYS A 66 -3.65 -6.36 21.43
CA LYS A 66 -4.70 -6.22 20.42
C LYS A 66 -4.13 -6.32 19.02
N ASN A 67 -4.80 -7.09 18.18
CA ASN A 67 -4.57 -7.06 16.73
C ASN A 67 -5.21 -5.81 16.12
N LYS A 68 -4.41 -4.77 15.96
CA LYS A 68 -4.86 -3.44 15.53
C LYS A 68 -5.53 -3.44 14.16
N ALA A 69 -5.21 -4.42 13.31
CA ALA A 69 -5.80 -4.56 11.99
C ALA A 69 -7.32 -4.85 12.01
N ILE A 70 -7.80 -5.47 13.09
CA ILE A 70 -9.21 -5.87 13.25
C ILE A 70 -9.91 -5.22 14.44
N THR A 71 -9.16 -4.63 15.39
CA THR A 71 -9.73 -4.05 16.61
C THR A 71 -9.76 -2.54 16.64
N GLU A 72 -8.82 -1.87 15.96
CA GLU A 72 -8.75 -0.41 15.98
C GLU A 72 -9.62 0.21 14.89
N LEU A 73 -10.30 1.28 15.27
CA LEU A 73 -11.14 2.06 14.36
C LEU A 73 -10.44 3.36 13.99
N TYR A 74 -10.39 3.66 12.71
CA TYR A 74 -9.80 4.89 12.19
C TYR A 74 -10.68 5.52 11.12
N TYR A 75 -10.53 6.80 10.90
CA TYR A 75 -11.11 7.46 9.74
C TYR A 75 -10.29 7.09 8.50
N PRO A 76 -10.85 6.42 7.50
CA PRO A 76 -10.08 5.95 6.33
C PRO A 76 -9.58 7.10 5.45
N GLY A 77 -10.13 8.29 5.62
CA GLY A 77 -9.74 9.47 4.88
C GLY A 77 -9.81 9.25 3.38
N SER A 78 -8.85 9.81 2.66
CA SER A 78 -8.86 9.77 1.19
C SER A 78 -8.77 8.36 0.58
N VAL A 79 -8.46 7.32 1.33
CA VAL A 79 -8.58 5.93 0.83
C VAL A 79 -10.06 5.60 0.58
N PHE A 80 -10.99 6.10 1.39
CA PHE A 80 -12.43 5.91 1.22
C PHE A 80 -12.99 6.51 -0.08
N LYS A 81 -12.27 7.47 -0.69
CA LYS A 81 -12.64 8.02 -2.00
C LYS A 81 -12.73 6.95 -3.10
N THR A 82 -12.02 5.83 -2.94
CA THR A 82 -12.13 4.68 -3.83
C THR A 82 -13.54 4.08 -3.80
N VAL A 83 -14.14 3.97 -2.61
CA VAL A 83 -15.51 3.49 -2.40
C VAL A 83 -16.51 4.47 -3.02
N THR A 84 -16.40 5.76 -2.68
CA THR A 84 -17.30 6.80 -3.21
C THR A 84 -17.24 6.90 -4.74
N CYS A 85 -16.03 6.80 -5.33
CA CYS A 85 -15.83 6.83 -6.77
C CYS A 85 -16.45 5.61 -7.45
N ALA A 86 -16.20 4.40 -6.92
CA ALA A 86 -16.76 3.16 -7.43
C ALA A 86 -18.29 3.17 -7.39
N SER A 87 -18.88 3.61 -6.27
CA SER A 87 -20.34 3.71 -6.11
C SER A 87 -20.97 4.71 -7.08
N ALA A 88 -20.30 5.86 -7.31
CA ALA A 88 -20.80 6.89 -8.22
C ALA A 88 -20.69 6.48 -9.70
N LEU A 89 -19.66 5.71 -10.07
CA LEU A 89 -19.52 5.11 -11.39
C LEU A 89 -20.59 4.02 -11.60
N GLU A 90 -20.80 3.13 -10.63
CA GLU A 90 -21.78 2.04 -10.71
C GLU A 90 -23.21 2.56 -10.89
N GLU A 91 -23.57 3.66 -10.22
CA GLU A 91 -24.86 4.31 -10.36
C GLU A 91 -24.93 5.27 -11.57
N GLU A 92 -23.87 5.32 -12.39
CA GLU A 92 -23.78 6.16 -13.59
C GLU A 92 -24.05 7.67 -13.33
N VAL A 93 -23.97 8.11 -12.03
CA VAL A 93 -24.12 9.54 -11.68
C VAL A 93 -22.89 10.35 -12.05
N VAL A 94 -21.77 9.66 -12.30
CA VAL A 94 -20.54 10.22 -12.88
C VAL A 94 -20.00 9.27 -13.95
N SER A 95 -19.17 9.79 -14.83
CA SER A 95 -18.43 9.02 -15.85
C SER A 95 -16.96 9.45 -15.86
N LEU A 96 -16.11 8.74 -16.61
CA LEU A 96 -14.71 9.12 -16.81
C LEU A 96 -14.54 10.54 -17.37
N ASN A 97 -15.55 11.05 -18.11
CA ASN A 97 -15.56 12.39 -18.71
C ASN A 97 -16.14 13.47 -17.78
N SER A 98 -16.68 13.10 -16.62
CA SER A 98 -17.23 14.05 -15.66
C SER A 98 -16.15 14.98 -15.13
N THR A 99 -16.51 16.25 -14.91
CA THR A 99 -15.61 17.28 -14.41
C THR A 99 -16.16 17.94 -13.15
N PHE A 100 -15.26 18.32 -12.25
CA PHE A 100 -15.56 18.90 -10.94
C PHE A 100 -14.71 20.14 -10.72
N HIS A 101 -15.26 21.15 -10.05
CA HIS A 101 -14.53 22.39 -9.78
C HIS A 101 -14.10 22.48 -8.31
N CYS A 102 -12.85 22.86 -8.09
CA CYS A 102 -12.27 23.04 -6.76
C CYS A 102 -11.72 24.47 -6.57
N ALA A 103 -12.45 25.30 -5.84
CA ALA A 103 -12.06 26.64 -5.43
C ALA A 103 -11.36 26.68 -4.06
N ALA A 104 -10.58 25.63 -3.71
CA ALA A 104 -9.95 25.40 -2.42
C ALA A 104 -10.90 25.02 -1.27
N TYR A 105 -12.19 25.10 -1.45
CA TYR A 105 -13.21 24.68 -0.48
C TYR A 105 -14.55 24.42 -1.18
N GLU A 106 -15.45 23.77 -0.45
CA GLU A 106 -16.86 23.61 -0.82
C GLU A 106 -17.74 24.12 0.32
N MET A 107 -18.86 24.75 -0.02
CA MET A 107 -19.86 25.21 0.95
C MET A 107 -21.02 24.21 1.00
N VAL A 108 -21.24 23.58 2.15
CA VAL A 108 -22.29 22.60 2.33
C VAL A 108 -23.16 23.00 3.53
N ALA A 109 -24.42 23.34 3.28
CA ALA A 109 -25.37 23.75 4.33
C ALA A 109 -24.80 24.84 5.27
N GLY A 110 -24.07 25.82 4.75
CA GLY A 110 -23.44 26.88 5.53
C GLY A 110 -22.08 26.54 6.13
N THR A 111 -21.65 25.27 6.05
CA THR A 111 -20.34 24.81 6.55
C THR A 111 -19.30 24.86 5.43
N LYS A 112 -18.16 25.51 5.72
CA LYS A 112 -17.02 25.57 4.80
C LYS A 112 -16.10 24.36 5.00
N ILE A 113 -16.03 23.47 4.02
CA ILE A 113 -15.16 22.30 4.02
C ILE A 113 -13.97 22.58 3.09
N LYS A 114 -12.75 22.55 3.61
CA LYS A 114 -11.54 22.93 2.88
C LYS A 114 -10.96 21.77 2.07
N CYS A 115 -10.34 22.11 0.93
CA CYS A 115 -9.38 21.22 0.28
C CYS A 115 -8.06 21.23 1.04
N TRP A 116 -7.26 20.17 0.89
CA TRP A 116 -5.88 20.15 1.38
C TRP A 116 -5.00 21.19 0.64
N SER A 117 -5.31 21.49 -0.63
CA SER A 117 -4.67 22.57 -1.39
C SER A 117 -5.34 23.91 -1.05
N SER A 118 -4.58 24.85 -0.50
CA SER A 118 -5.06 26.19 -0.16
C SER A 118 -5.38 27.06 -1.38
N TYR A 119 -4.85 26.69 -2.55
CA TYR A 119 -5.09 27.41 -3.83
C TYR A 119 -6.23 26.78 -4.64
N GLY A 120 -6.75 25.61 -4.21
CA GLY A 120 -7.67 24.82 -5.02
C GLY A 120 -6.97 24.11 -6.17
N HIS A 121 -7.76 23.42 -6.99
CA HIS A 121 -7.26 22.64 -8.13
C HIS A 121 -7.88 23.10 -9.47
N GLY A 122 -8.80 24.06 -9.46
CA GLY A 122 -9.57 24.44 -10.65
C GLY A 122 -10.52 23.32 -11.08
N THR A 123 -10.72 23.18 -12.39
CA THR A 123 -11.57 22.13 -12.96
C THR A 123 -10.75 20.86 -13.18
N LEU A 124 -11.22 19.75 -12.63
CA LEU A 124 -10.59 18.42 -12.68
C LEU A 124 -11.52 17.42 -13.36
N THR A 125 -10.98 16.52 -14.18
CA THR A 125 -11.69 15.29 -14.57
C THR A 125 -11.84 14.36 -13.39
N LEU A 126 -12.68 13.30 -13.48
CA LEU A 126 -12.83 12.30 -12.44
C LEU A 126 -11.46 11.67 -12.07
N GLN A 127 -10.69 11.24 -13.06
CA GLN A 127 -9.34 10.70 -12.85
C GLN A 127 -8.43 11.69 -12.10
N GLN A 128 -8.40 12.96 -12.52
CA GLN A 128 -7.61 14.00 -11.86
C GLN A 128 -8.10 14.27 -10.43
N ALA A 129 -9.42 14.21 -10.18
CA ALA A 129 -9.98 14.36 -8.84
C ALA A 129 -9.51 13.25 -7.88
N VAL A 130 -9.39 12.01 -8.38
CA VAL A 130 -8.83 10.86 -7.63
C VAL A 130 -7.33 11.04 -7.43
N THR A 131 -6.57 11.34 -8.48
CA THR A 131 -5.10 11.50 -8.43
C THR A 131 -4.68 12.66 -7.53
N LYS A 132 -5.33 13.83 -7.67
CA LYS A 132 -5.10 15.01 -6.80
C LYS A 132 -5.73 14.86 -5.42
N SER A 133 -6.49 13.79 -5.18
CA SER A 133 -7.19 13.57 -3.91
C SER A 133 -8.03 14.78 -3.46
N CYS A 134 -8.76 15.40 -4.38
CA CYS A 134 -9.46 16.66 -4.19
C CYS A 134 -10.72 16.48 -3.33
N ASN A 135 -10.78 17.09 -2.13
CA ASN A 135 -11.95 17.01 -1.26
C ASN A 135 -13.21 17.65 -1.87
N PRO A 136 -13.18 18.90 -2.40
CA PRO A 136 -14.36 19.50 -3.04
C PRO A 136 -14.94 18.65 -4.17
N SER A 137 -14.11 18.03 -5.01
CA SER A 137 -14.59 17.14 -6.07
C SER A 137 -15.34 15.94 -5.48
N PHE A 138 -14.84 15.34 -4.40
CA PHE A 138 -15.49 14.20 -3.76
C PHE A 138 -16.75 14.58 -2.98
N ILE A 139 -16.84 15.80 -2.47
CA ILE A 139 -18.09 16.34 -1.93
C ILE A 139 -19.15 16.42 -3.04
N GLN A 140 -18.82 16.97 -4.20
CA GLN A 140 -19.71 17.06 -5.36
C GLN A 140 -20.13 15.67 -5.83
N ILE A 141 -19.21 14.70 -5.92
CA ILE A 141 -19.50 13.31 -6.29
C ILE A 141 -20.46 12.67 -5.27
N GLY A 142 -20.22 12.85 -3.97
CA GLY A 142 -21.11 12.33 -2.93
C GLY A 142 -22.50 12.97 -2.95
N GLN A 143 -22.60 14.25 -3.29
CA GLN A 143 -23.88 14.93 -3.47
C GLN A 143 -24.64 14.40 -4.69
N LEU A 144 -23.95 14.11 -5.80
CA LEU A 144 -24.54 13.47 -6.98
C LEU A 144 -25.02 12.04 -6.68
N LEU A 145 -24.24 11.26 -5.92
CA LEU A 145 -24.64 9.92 -5.48
C LEU A 145 -25.88 9.97 -4.56
N GLY A 146 -25.92 10.98 -3.70
CA GLY A 146 -27.00 11.17 -2.74
C GLY A 146 -26.92 10.24 -1.51
N LYS A 147 -27.62 10.66 -0.45
CA LYS A 147 -27.58 10.00 0.86
C LYS A 147 -27.94 8.51 0.80
N ASP A 148 -29.05 8.20 0.13
CA ASP A 148 -29.60 6.84 0.16
C ASP A 148 -28.66 5.85 -0.53
N LYS A 149 -28.18 6.18 -1.71
CA LYS A 149 -27.21 5.34 -2.43
C LYS A 149 -25.87 5.27 -1.70
N PHE A 150 -25.39 6.39 -1.13
CA PHE A 150 -24.18 6.35 -0.30
C PHE A 150 -24.30 5.35 0.85
N CYS A 151 -25.44 5.35 1.58
CA CYS A 151 -25.68 4.39 2.66
C CYS A 151 -25.83 2.95 2.16
N ASP A 152 -26.49 2.74 1.00
CA ASP A 152 -26.62 1.42 0.39
C ASP A 152 -25.25 0.83 0.06
N TYR A 153 -24.33 1.60 -0.56
CA TYR A 153 -22.98 1.16 -0.87
C TYR A 153 -22.10 1.03 0.38
N PHE A 154 -22.26 1.89 1.38
CA PHE A 154 -21.57 1.76 2.66
C PHE A 154 -21.88 0.40 3.32
N GLU A 155 -23.14 -0.02 3.27
CA GLU A 155 -23.58 -1.35 3.73
C GLU A 155 -23.08 -2.45 2.78
N ALA A 156 -23.25 -2.29 1.46
CA ALA A 156 -22.88 -3.29 0.47
C ALA A 156 -21.39 -3.63 0.49
N PHE A 157 -20.50 -2.64 0.72
CA PHE A 157 -19.07 -2.85 0.91
C PHE A 157 -18.70 -3.45 2.29
N GLY A 158 -19.67 -3.73 3.16
CA GLY A 158 -19.49 -4.43 4.42
C GLY A 158 -19.05 -3.55 5.59
N PHE A 159 -19.23 -2.23 5.51
CA PHE A 159 -18.83 -1.32 6.60
C PHE A 159 -19.80 -1.27 7.77
N THR A 160 -20.98 -1.86 7.66
CA THR A 160 -21.99 -1.93 8.75
C THR A 160 -21.91 -3.22 9.57
N GLU A 161 -21.10 -4.16 9.15
CA GLU A 161 -20.97 -5.48 9.78
C GLU A 161 -19.48 -5.87 9.93
N PRO A 162 -19.15 -6.81 10.83
CA PRO A 162 -17.83 -7.43 10.87
C PRO A 162 -17.51 -8.14 9.56
N THR A 163 -16.22 -8.21 9.19
CA THR A 163 -15.78 -8.91 7.97
C THR A 163 -16.05 -10.40 8.04
N GLY A 164 -16.08 -10.96 9.25
CA GLY A 164 -16.24 -12.38 9.51
C GLY A 164 -14.96 -13.18 9.36
N ILE A 165 -13.81 -12.51 9.55
CA ILE A 165 -12.51 -13.19 9.64
C ILE A 165 -12.53 -14.23 10.76
N ASP A 166 -11.80 -15.31 10.56
CA ASP A 166 -11.65 -16.43 11.50
C ASP A 166 -10.70 -16.14 12.69
N LEU A 167 -10.61 -14.87 13.09
CA LEU A 167 -9.88 -14.38 14.26
C LEU A 167 -10.84 -13.78 15.30
N PRO A 168 -10.55 -13.96 16.60
CA PRO A 168 -11.39 -13.37 17.66
C PRO A 168 -11.16 -11.85 17.80
N GLY A 169 -12.17 -11.16 18.31
CA GLY A 169 -12.06 -9.76 18.75
C GLY A 169 -12.21 -8.71 17.65
N GLU A 170 -12.80 -9.06 16.51
CA GLU A 170 -13.09 -8.09 15.45
C GLU A 170 -14.08 -7.02 15.95
N SER A 171 -13.74 -5.73 15.74
CA SER A 171 -14.58 -4.59 16.09
C SER A 171 -15.58 -4.26 14.99
N GLY A 172 -16.75 -3.77 15.39
CA GLY A 172 -17.70 -3.13 14.48
C GLY A 172 -17.31 -1.68 14.19
N SER A 173 -17.77 -1.13 13.08
CA SER A 173 -17.57 0.27 12.69
C SER A 173 -18.37 1.25 13.57
N LEU A 174 -17.87 2.50 13.60
CA LEU A 174 -18.65 3.64 14.11
C LEU A 174 -19.03 4.52 12.92
N TYR A 175 -20.31 4.61 12.62
CA TYR A 175 -20.80 5.33 11.44
C TYR A 175 -22.10 6.07 11.72
N VAL A 176 -22.37 7.07 10.90
CA VAL A 176 -23.62 7.83 10.93
C VAL A 176 -24.72 7.02 10.24
N SER A 177 -25.80 6.74 10.97
CA SER A 177 -26.93 6.00 10.42
C SER A 177 -27.64 6.80 9.30
N ARG A 178 -28.36 6.12 8.43
CA ARG A 178 -29.11 6.74 7.32
C ARG A 178 -30.05 7.86 7.80
N GLU A 179 -30.73 7.67 8.93
CA GLU A 179 -31.65 8.67 9.48
C GLU A 179 -30.90 9.94 9.89
N ASN A 180 -29.70 9.80 10.44
CA ASN A 180 -28.88 10.89 10.96
C ASN A 180 -27.94 11.51 9.92
N MET A 181 -27.85 10.93 8.70
CA MET A 181 -27.01 11.41 7.62
C MET A 181 -27.57 12.71 7.03
N GLY A 182 -27.05 13.85 7.47
CA GLY A 182 -27.33 15.18 6.89
C GLY A 182 -26.40 15.50 5.72
N LEU A 183 -26.53 16.71 5.19
CA LEU A 183 -25.72 17.14 4.03
C LEU A 183 -24.23 17.28 4.37
N VAL A 184 -23.90 17.71 5.58
CA VAL A 184 -22.50 17.89 6.02
C VAL A 184 -21.86 16.52 6.29
N GLU A 185 -22.60 15.61 6.93
CA GLU A 185 -22.15 14.24 7.20
C GLU A 185 -21.92 13.49 5.89
N LEU A 186 -22.82 13.61 4.91
CA LEU A 186 -22.64 13.01 3.58
C LEU A 186 -21.39 13.57 2.90
N ALA A 187 -21.21 14.89 2.92
CA ALA A 187 -20.06 15.55 2.31
C ALA A 187 -18.75 15.06 2.91
N SER A 188 -18.63 15.02 4.24
CA SER A 188 -17.41 14.56 4.92
C SER A 188 -17.21 13.05 4.84
N SER A 189 -18.30 12.26 4.82
CA SER A 189 -18.23 10.81 4.58
C SER A 189 -17.69 10.47 3.18
N SER A 190 -18.02 11.29 2.16
CA SER A 190 -17.59 11.06 0.77
C SER A 190 -16.08 11.05 0.57
N PHE A 191 -15.33 11.66 1.49
CA PHE A 191 -13.86 11.61 1.50
C PHE A 191 -13.28 10.98 2.77
N GLY A 192 -14.11 10.26 3.56
CA GLY A 192 -13.69 9.35 4.63
C GLY A 192 -13.38 10.00 5.98
N GLN A 193 -13.97 11.16 6.32
CA GLN A 193 -13.69 11.90 7.56
C GLN A 193 -14.81 11.82 8.62
N THR A 194 -15.84 11.00 8.41
CA THR A 194 -16.98 10.91 9.35
C THR A 194 -17.10 9.53 9.97
N ASN A 195 -16.97 8.49 9.16
CA ASN A 195 -17.16 7.11 9.60
C ASN A 195 -15.82 6.48 9.96
N LYS A 196 -15.78 5.73 11.08
CA LYS A 196 -14.60 4.96 11.51
C LYS A 196 -14.82 3.49 11.19
N VAL A 197 -13.84 2.89 10.55
CA VAL A 197 -13.84 1.49 10.12
C VAL A 197 -12.56 0.80 10.56
N THR A 198 -12.52 -0.53 10.58
CA THR A 198 -11.28 -1.24 10.82
C THR A 198 -10.38 -1.23 9.57
N PRO A 199 -9.06 -1.33 9.72
CA PRO A 199 -8.16 -1.50 8.58
C PRO A 199 -8.53 -2.70 7.70
N LEU A 200 -9.00 -3.80 8.30
CA LEU A 200 -9.42 -4.99 7.56
C LEU A 200 -10.68 -4.73 6.73
N GLN A 201 -11.70 -4.04 7.27
CA GLN A 201 -12.89 -3.67 6.48
C GLN A 201 -12.51 -2.82 5.26
N MET A 202 -11.59 -1.85 5.42
CA MET A 202 -11.15 -1.03 4.29
C MET A 202 -10.36 -1.86 3.26
N THR A 203 -9.54 -2.81 3.71
CA THR A 203 -8.81 -3.73 2.83
C THR A 203 -9.76 -4.62 2.04
N THR A 204 -10.78 -5.19 2.70
CA THR A 204 -11.81 -6.04 2.07
C THR A 204 -12.64 -5.27 1.04
N ALA A 205 -13.01 -4.02 1.36
CA ALA A 205 -13.71 -3.15 0.42
C ALA A 205 -12.85 -2.85 -0.82
N LEU A 206 -11.55 -2.60 -0.65
CA LEU A 206 -10.65 -2.41 -1.78
C LEU A 206 -10.50 -3.69 -2.61
N CYS A 207 -10.49 -4.88 -1.98
CA CYS A 207 -10.55 -6.15 -2.73
C CYS A 207 -11.77 -6.18 -3.65
N ALA A 208 -12.95 -5.85 -3.13
CA ALA A 208 -14.18 -5.81 -3.93
C ALA A 208 -14.10 -4.77 -5.07
N ILE A 209 -13.44 -3.63 -4.87
CA ILE A 209 -13.28 -2.61 -5.91
C ILE A 209 -12.45 -3.13 -7.08
N VAL A 210 -11.46 -4.01 -6.85
CA VAL A 210 -10.48 -4.38 -7.88
C VAL A 210 -10.64 -5.79 -8.45
N ASN A 211 -11.44 -6.66 -7.83
CA ASN A 211 -11.59 -8.07 -8.19
C ASN A 211 -12.85 -8.41 -9.01
N GLY A 212 -13.46 -7.43 -9.68
CA GLY A 212 -14.72 -7.62 -10.39
C GLY A 212 -15.97 -7.36 -9.55
N GLY A 213 -15.82 -6.71 -8.40
CA GLY A 213 -16.92 -6.28 -7.55
C GLY A 213 -17.28 -7.23 -6.40
N TYR A 214 -16.56 -8.31 -6.18
CA TYR A 214 -16.93 -9.35 -5.24
C TYR A 214 -16.40 -9.08 -3.83
N LEU A 215 -17.29 -8.89 -2.85
CA LEU A 215 -16.94 -8.79 -1.44
C LEU A 215 -16.67 -10.20 -0.88
N VAL A 216 -15.41 -10.50 -0.62
CA VAL A 216 -14.96 -11.78 -0.07
C VAL A 216 -14.87 -11.75 1.46
N THR A 217 -15.10 -12.90 2.10
CA THR A 217 -14.84 -13.06 3.54
C THR A 217 -13.36 -13.33 3.76
N PRO A 218 -12.65 -12.50 4.55
CA PRO A 218 -11.23 -12.75 4.85
C PRO A 218 -11.06 -13.97 5.76
N TYR A 219 -9.92 -14.67 5.62
CA TYR A 219 -9.54 -15.78 6.48
C TYR A 219 -8.03 -15.90 6.63
N VAL A 220 -7.57 -16.50 7.73
CA VAL A 220 -6.16 -16.75 8.06
C VAL A 220 -5.86 -18.24 8.02
N VAL A 221 -6.82 -19.09 8.42
CA VAL A 221 -6.65 -20.55 8.44
C VAL A 221 -6.84 -21.11 7.05
N ASP A 222 -5.76 -21.53 6.39
CA ASP A 222 -5.81 -22.18 5.07
C ASP A 222 -6.31 -23.63 5.20
N LYS A 223 -5.70 -24.40 6.12
CA LYS A 223 -5.97 -25.84 6.29
C LYS A 223 -5.98 -26.26 7.75
N MET A 224 -6.75 -27.28 8.05
CA MET A 224 -6.68 -28.06 9.29
C MET A 224 -6.13 -29.43 8.96
N LEU A 225 -5.12 -29.86 9.72
CA LEU A 225 -4.48 -31.16 9.55
C LEU A 225 -4.78 -32.05 10.79
N ASP A 226 -4.82 -33.36 10.60
CA ASP A 226 -4.81 -34.34 11.70
C ASP A 226 -3.39 -34.53 12.26
N SER A 227 -3.25 -35.43 13.26
CA SER A 227 -1.96 -35.75 13.89
C SER A 227 -0.97 -36.41 12.92
N ASP A 228 -1.45 -37.00 11.84
CA ASP A 228 -0.65 -37.70 10.83
C ASP A 228 -0.29 -36.81 9.66
N GLY A 229 -0.74 -35.53 9.69
CA GLY A 229 -0.47 -34.52 8.65
C GLY A 229 -1.46 -34.58 7.47
N ASN A 230 -2.52 -35.36 7.53
CA ASN A 230 -3.53 -35.41 6.47
C ASN A 230 -4.46 -34.19 6.57
N VAL A 231 -4.86 -33.64 5.43
CA VAL A 231 -5.79 -32.54 5.38
C VAL A 231 -7.20 -32.97 5.78
N VAL A 232 -7.69 -32.45 6.91
CA VAL A 232 -9.05 -32.69 7.42
C VAL A 232 -10.03 -31.68 6.80
N LYS A 233 -9.59 -30.43 6.63
CA LYS A 233 -10.40 -29.36 6.07
C LYS A 233 -9.51 -28.33 5.38
N THR A 234 -9.96 -27.82 4.24
CA THR A 234 -9.39 -26.65 3.56
C THR A 234 -10.41 -25.52 3.61
N THR A 235 -9.97 -24.30 3.81
CA THR A 235 -10.85 -23.12 3.77
C THR A 235 -11.18 -22.80 2.30
N GLU A 236 -12.45 -22.67 2.01
CA GLU A 236 -12.94 -22.30 0.67
C GLU A 236 -13.20 -20.78 0.61
N THR A 237 -13.00 -20.22 -0.57
CA THR A 237 -13.37 -18.81 -0.85
C THR A 237 -14.86 -18.60 -0.62
N ARG A 238 -15.19 -17.60 0.19
CA ARG A 238 -16.58 -17.22 0.48
C ARG A 238 -16.84 -15.82 -0.05
N ILE A 239 -17.64 -15.73 -1.10
CA ILE A 239 -18.15 -14.46 -1.63
C ILE A 239 -19.43 -14.12 -0.87
N LYS A 240 -19.46 -12.96 -0.20
CA LYS A 240 -20.67 -12.46 0.48
C LYS A 240 -21.68 -11.94 -0.53
N ARG A 241 -21.23 -11.14 -1.51
CA ARG A 241 -22.06 -10.53 -2.57
C ARG A 241 -21.18 -9.89 -3.64
N GLN A 242 -21.76 -9.55 -4.78
CA GLN A 242 -21.18 -8.62 -5.74
C GLN A 242 -21.72 -7.21 -5.43
N VAL A 243 -20.82 -6.24 -5.26
CA VAL A 243 -21.15 -4.86 -4.84
C VAL A 243 -21.20 -3.91 -6.02
N ILE A 244 -20.31 -4.10 -6.98
CA ILE A 244 -20.22 -3.33 -8.22
C ILE A 244 -20.00 -4.28 -9.41
N SER A 245 -20.25 -3.79 -10.59
CA SER A 245 -20.02 -4.55 -11.84
C SER A 245 -18.52 -4.74 -12.12
N GLU A 246 -18.20 -5.71 -12.97
CA GLU A 246 -16.83 -5.89 -13.46
C GLU A 246 -16.36 -4.68 -14.27
N GLU A 247 -17.27 -4.04 -15.01
CA GLU A 247 -16.96 -2.83 -15.77
C GLU A 247 -16.50 -1.68 -14.87
N THR A 248 -17.25 -1.41 -13.80
CA THR A 248 -16.86 -0.42 -12.79
C THR A 248 -15.53 -0.78 -12.14
N SER A 249 -15.30 -2.06 -11.82
CA SER A 249 -14.04 -2.54 -11.26
C SER A 249 -12.86 -2.28 -12.21
N VAL A 250 -13.02 -2.54 -13.52
CA VAL A 250 -11.99 -2.25 -14.54
C VAL A 250 -11.69 -0.75 -14.61
N GLN A 251 -12.73 0.10 -14.64
CA GLN A 251 -12.55 1.56 -14.64
C GLN A 251 -11.81 2.04 -13.38
N MET A 252 -12.15 1.50 -12.22
CA MET A 252 -11.49 1.83 -10.96
C MET A 252 -10.03 1.42 -10.96
N ARG A 253 -9.69 0.23 -11.46
CA ARG A 253 -8.29 -0.23 -11.59
C ARG A 253 -7.48 0.73 -12.44
N GLN A 254 -8.00 1.14 -13.61
CA GLN A 254 -7.35 2.10 -14.50
C GLN A 254 -7.12 3.45 -13.84
N ILE A 255 -8.14 4.01 -13.15
CA ILE A 255 -8.02 5.27 -12.42
C ILE A 255 -6.96 5.17 -11.32
N LEU A 256 -7.00 4.09 -10.51
CA LEU A 256 -6.09 3.93 -9.37
C LEU A 256 -4.65 3.61 -9.79
N GLU A 257 -4.44 3.00 -10.94
CA GLU A 257 -3.11 2.82 -11.52
C GLU A 257 -2.45 4.16 -11.85
N THR A 258 -3.21 5.13 -12.35
CA THR A 258 -2.66 6.48 -12.66
C THR A 258 -2.19 7.22 -11.41
N VAL A 259 -2.78 6.95 -10.25
CA VAL A 259 -2.36 7.55 -8.95
C VAL A 259 -0.92 7.17 -8.61
N VAL A 260 -0.49 5.96 -8.96
CA VAL A 260 0.87 5.47 -8.69
C VAL A 260 1.83 5.82 -9.82
N ASN A 261 1.39 5.70 -11.07
CA ASN A 261 2.25 5.80 -12.25
C ASN A 261 2.35 7.21 -12.84
N GLU A 262 1.42 8.14 -12.51
CA GLU A 262 1.44 9.49 -13.09
C GLU A 262 2.73 10.22 -12.70
N ASN A 263 3.57 10.46 -13.70
CA ASN A 263 4.88 11.10 -13.63
C ASN A 263 5.99 10.30 -12.90
N GLY A 264 5.82 9.01 -12.63
CA GLY A 264 6.82 8.20 -11.92
C GLY A 264 7.16 8.73 -10.51
N GLY A 265 6.27 9.57 -9.94
CA GLY A 265 6.55 10.32 -8.71
C GLY A 265 5.94 9.74 -7.44
N SER A 266 5.21 8.64 -7.51
CA SER A 266 4.68 7.99 -6.31
C SER A 266 5.77 7.14 -5.64
N ASN A 267 5.88 7.27 -4.31
CA ASN A 267 6.77 6.41 -3.52
C ASN A 267 6.33 4.92 -3.48
N ALA A 268 5.17 4.59 -4.07
CA ALA A 268 4.70 3.23 -4.26
C ALA A 268 5.05 2.66 -5.65
N TYR A 269 5.61 3.47 -6.56
CA TYR A 269 6.00 3.04 -7.90
C TYR A 269 7.18 2.06 -7.85
N ILE A 270 7.08 1.00 -8.63
CA ILE A 270 8.16 0.00 -8.82
C ILE A 270 8.27 -0.28 -10.31
N ASN A 271 9.46 -0.10 -10.88
CA ASN A 271 9.73 -0.41 -12.28
C ASN A 271 9.30 -1.83 -12.63
N GLY A 272 8.65 -1.97 -13.78
CA GLY A 272 8.19 -3.26 -14.30
C GLY A 272 6.92 -3.80 -13.62
N TYR A 273 6.39 -3.16 -12.58
CA TYR A 273 5.16 -3.58 -11.94
C TYR A 273 4.05 -2.56 -12.17
N ARG A 274 2.89 -3.06 -12.60
CA ARG A 274 1.68 -2.27 -12.68
C ARG A 274 1.00 -2.26 -11.31
N ILE A 275 1.07 -1.14 -10.62
CA ILE A 275 0.54 -0.98 -9.27
C ILE A 275 -0.53 0.10 -9.29
N GLY A 276 -1.70 -0.21 -8.76
CA GLY A 276 -2.73 0.78 -8.46
C GLY A 276 -2.79 1.08 -6.98
N GLY A 277 -3.25 2.28 -6.60
CA GLY A 277 -3.35 2.60 -5.18
C GLY A 277 -3.96 3.96 -4.87
N LYS A 278 -4.10 4.23 -3.57
CA LYS A 278 -4.61 5.49 -3.04
C LYS A 278 -3.99 5.84 -1.69
N SER A 279 -3.46 7.04 -1.56
CA SER A 279 -2.99 7.58 -0.29
C SER A 279 -4.11 8.15 0.55
N GLY A 280 -3.99 8.01 1.87
CA GLY A 280 -4.80 8.69 2.88
C GLY A 280 -3.92 9.48 3.84
N THR A 281 -4.44 10.61 4.31
CA THR A 281 -3.84 11.40 5.39
C THR A 281 -5.00 11.96 6.18
N THR A 282 -5.29 11.36 7.31
CA THR A 282 -6.51 11.63 8.07
C THR A 282 -6.17 12.41 9.33
N GLU A 283 -6.91 13.47 9.59
CA GLU A 283 -6.82 14.26 10.81
C GLU A 283 -7.54 13.54 11.95
N LYS A 284 -6.93 13.47 13.15
CA LYS A 284 -7.52 12.91 14.37
C LYS A 284 -8.34 14.00 15.09
N ILE A 285 -9.41 14.45 14.45
CA ILE A 285 -10.19 15.61 14.89
C ILE A 285 -10.73 15.45 16.31
N ASP A 286 -11.23 14.27 16.67
CA ASP A 286 -11.78 14.01 18.01
C ASP A 286 -10.71 14.17 19.10
N GLU A 287 -9.53 13.58 18.87
CA GLU A 287 -8.41 13.67 19.81
C GLU A 287 -7.86 15.10 19.89
N TYR A 288 -7.76 15.78 18.75
CA TYR A 288 -7.38 17.19 18.69
C TYR A 288 -8.32 18.08 19.49
N ASN A 289 -9.64 17.96 19.30
CA ASN A 289 -10.63 18.75 19.98
C ASN A 289 -10.59 18.48 21.51
N LYS A 290 -10.43 17.22 21.91
CA LYS A 290 -10.29 16.82 23.31
C LYS A 290 -9.02 17.42 23.91
N LEU A 291 -7.86 17.23 23.30
CA LEU A 291 -6.58 17.75 23.77
C LEU A 291 -6.62 19.28 23.90
N LYS A 292 -7.16 19.97 22.89
CA LYS A 292 -7.27 21.42 22.89
C LYS A 292 -8.19 21.93 23.99
N ALA A 293 -9.31 21.25 24.25
CA ALA A 293 -10.23 21.60 25.32
C ALA A 293 -9.64 21.37 26.72
N GLU A 294 -8.88 20.28 26.92
CA GLU A 294 -8.31 19.90 28.21
C GLU A 294 -7.03 20.66 28.56
N THR A 295 -6.18 20.93 27.57
CA THR A 295 -4.82 21.44 27.81
C THR A 295 -4.52 22.79 27.13
N GLY A 296 -5.37 23.24 26.20
CA GLY A 296 -5.10 24.41 25.36
C GLY A 296 -4.06 24.16 24.26
N VAL A 297 -3.51 22.96 24.14
CA VAL A 297 -2.50 22.62 23.13
C VAL A 297 -3.14 22.53 21.75
N ASP A 298 -2.63 23.32 20.80
CA ASP A 298 -3.07 23.36 19.41
C ASP A 298 -2.12 22.49 18.54
N HIS A 299 -2.29 21.15 18.64
CA HIS A 299 -1.47 20.20 17.91
C HIS A 299 -2.33 19.12 17.26
N MET A 300 -2.42 19.14 15.93
CA MET A 300 -3.13 18.14 15.14
C MET A 300 -2.25 16.92 14.91
N THR A 301 -2.80 15.74 15.13
CA THR A 301 -2.16 14.45 14.80
C THR A 301 -2.86 13.79 13.62
N TYR A 302 -2.14 12.90 12.94
CA TYR A 302 -2.57 12.33 11.66
C TYR A 302 -2.45 10.82 11.64
N VAL A 303 -3.28 10.19 10.79
CA VAL A 303 -3.16 8.78 10.41
C VAL A 303 -2.84 8.72 8.91
N PRO A 304 -1.55 8.72 8.53
CA PRO A 304 -1.14 8.42 7.16
C PRO A 304 -1.43 6.96 6.81
N SER A 305 -1.95 6.74 5.61
CA SER A 305 -2.21 5.40 5.07
C SER A 305 -1.96 5.33 3.57
N PHE A 306 -1.73 4.14 3.06
CA PHE A 306 -1.68 3.85 1.63
C PHE A 306 -2.31 2.48 1.38
N ALA A 307 -3.29 2.46 0.49
CA ALA A 307 -3.90 1.23 -0.01
C ALA A 307 -3.44 1.00 -1.45
N ALA A 308 -2.97 -0.21 -1.76
CA ALA A 308 -2.44 -0.57 -3.06
C ALA A 308 -2.88 -1.97 -3.48
N PHE A 309 -2.79 -2.24 -4.76
CA PHE A 309 -3.02 -3.56 -5.33
C PHE A 309 -2.08 -3.81 -6.53
N ALA A 310 -1.82 -5.07 -6.79
CA ALA A 310 -0.96 -5.51 -7.88
C ALA A 310 -1.35 -6.92 -8.37
N PRO A 311 -1.13 -7.22 -9.69
CA PRO A 311 -0.96 -6.28 -10.79
C PRO A 311 -2.22 -5.43 -11.03
N ALA A 312 -2.11 -4.25 -11.64
CA ALA A 312 -3.27 -3.37 -11.83
C ALA A 312 -4.25 -3.89 -12.90
N ASP A 313 -3.77 -4.64 -13.87
CA ASP A 313 -4.58 -5.25 -14.95
C ASP A 313 -5.25 -6.56 -14.54
N ASP A 314 -4.60 -7.35 -13.66
CA ASP A 314 -5.13 -8.61 -13.13
C ASP A 314 -4.82 -8.72 -11.62
N PRO A 315 -5.55 -8.01 -10.76
CA PRO A 315 -5.23 -7.93 -9.34
C PRO A 315 -5.23 -9.28 -8.63
N GLN A 316 -4.11 -9.60 -8.00
CA GLN A 316 -3.95 -10.80 -7.17
C GLN A 316 -3.92 -10.44 -5.70
N ILE A 317 -3.29 -9.33 -5.34
CA ILE A 317 -3.14 -8.89 -3.96
C ILE A 317 -3.57 -7.45 -3.76
N VAL A 318 -4.10 -7.20 -2.58
CA VAL A 318 -4.38 -5.88 -2.02
C VAL A 318 -3.57 -5.72 -0.74
N MET A 319 -2.96 -4.56 -0.55
CA MET A 319 -2.23 -4.20 0.66
C MET A 319 -2.72 -2.87 1.21
N LEU A 320 -2.94 -2.81 2.52
CA LEU A 320 -3.15 -1.56 3.26
C LEU A 320 -2.04 -1.41 4.29
N VAL A 321 -1.39 -0.26 4.30
CA VAL A 321 -0.45 0.17 5.34
C VAL A 321 -0.97 1.44 5.98
N MET A 322 -0.96 1.50 7.31
CA MET A 322 -1.26 2.72 8.05
C MET A 322 -0.34 2.91 9.25
N ALA A 323 -0.09 4.16 9.60
CA ALA A 323 0.60 4.54 10.82
C ALA A 323 -0.25 5.56 11.59
N ASP A 324 -0.45 5.32 12.87
CA ASP A 324 -1.17 6.22 13.76
C ASP A 324 -0.18 7.12 14.50
N THR A 325 -0.32 8.41 14.29
CA THR A 325 0.49 9.45 14.95
C THR A 325 2.01 9.20 14.78
N PRO A 326 2.52 9.29 13.53
CA PRO A 326 3.96 9.15 13.29
C PRO A 326 4.72 10.27 14.01
N THR A 327 5.85 9.93 14.62
CA THR A 327 6.69 10.87 15.39
C THR A 327 7.70 11.64 14.52
N GLY A 328 7.80 11.31 13.24
CA GLY A 328 8.68 12.01 12.29
C GLY A 328 8.11 13.32 11.78
N THR A 329 8.86 14.03 10.95
CA THR A 329 8.44 15.31 10.34
C THR A 329 7.41 15.13 9.22
N GLN A 330 7.28 13.93 8.68
CA GLN A 330 6.35 13.60 7.60
C GLN A 330 5.10 12.91 8.14
N TYR A 331 3.95 13.35 7.65
CA TYR A 331 2.64 12.81 8.06
C TYR A 331 1.73 12.48 6.87
N TYR A 332 2.20 12.63 5.63
CA TYR A 332 1.44 12.25 4.44
C TYR A 332 1.53 10.76 4.17
N GLY A 333 0.41 10.14 3.81
CA GLY A 333 0.37 8.71 3.44
C GLY A 333 1.32 8.34 2.31
N SER A 334 1.48 9.23 1.34
CA SER A 334 2.46 9.08 0.25
C SER A 334 3.92 9.10 0.70
N ALA A 335 4.23 9.74 1.83
CA ALA A 335 5.59 9.83 2.36
C ALA A 335 5.89 8.77 3.43
N VAL A 336 4.87 8.36 4.22
CA VAL A 336 5.04 7.44 5.36
C VAL A 336 4.67 6.00 4.99
N ALA A 337 3.53 5.79 4.33
CA ALA A 337 2.98 4.45 4.08
C ALA A 337 3.35 3.90 2.68
N ALA A 338 3.41 4.74 1.64
CA ALA A 338 3.72 4.30 0.29
C ALA A 338 5.12 3.67 0.14
N PRO A 339 6.21 4.18 0.79
CA PRO A 339 7.51 3.51 0.74
C PRO A 339 7.49 2.10 1.34
N VAL A 340 6.67 1.86 2.37
CA VAL A 340 6.50 0.53 2.97
C VAL A 340 5.82 -0.41 1.98
N VAL A 341 4.77 0.06 1.28
CA VAL A 341 4.11 -0.71 0.21
C VAL A 341 5.12 -1.08 -0.87
N SER A 342 5.91 -0.12 -1.36
CA SER A 342 6.93 -0.34 -2.38
C SER A 342 7.96 -1.39 -1.93
N ALA A 343 8.49 -1.27 -0.71
CA ALA A 343 9.46 -2.22 -0.17
C ALA A 343 8.89 -3.64 -0.08
N VAL A 344 7.67 -3.78 0.44
CA VAL A 344 7.02 -5.09 0.60
C VAL A 344 6.65 -5.70 -0.75
N PHE A 345 6.12 -4.92 -1.69
CA PHE A 345 5.76 -5.42 -3.03
C PHE A 345 7.00 -5.83 -3.83
N LYS A 346 8.09 -5.08 -3.72
CA LYS A 346 9.34 -5.39 -4.43
C LYS A 346 9.89 -6.79 -4.08
N GLU A 347 9.76 -7.18 -2.81
CA GLU A 347 10.20 -8.49 -2.34
C GLU A 347 9.09 -9.54 -2.44
N GLY A 348 7.85 -9.18 -2.13
CA GLY A 348 6.72 -10.11 -2.01
C GLY A 348 6.13 -10.54 -3.35
N LEU A 349 6.05 -9.66 -4.35
CA LEU A 349 5.45 -9.99 -5.65
C LEU A 349 6.15 -11.17 -6.35
N PRO A 350 7.49 -11.22 -6.43
CA PRO A 350 8.17 -12.38 -7.00
C PRO A 350 7.88 -13.69 -6.24
N HIS A 351 7.75 -13.67 -4.91
CA HIS A 351 7.39 -14.84 -4.12
C HIS A 351 5.98 -15.38 -4.41
N LEU A 352 5.11 -14.51 -4.91
CA LEU A 352 3.77 -14.87 -5.36
C LEU A 352 3.71 -15.28 -6.84
N GLY A 353 4.86 -15.37 -7.52
CA GLY A 353 4.95 -15.66 -8.95
C GLY A 353 4.57 -14.48 -9.83
N ILE A 354 4.51 -13.26 -9.29
CA ILE A 354 4.22 -12.03 -10.04
C ILE A 354 5.56 -11.36 -10.35
N TYR A 355 5.99 -11.48 -11.60
CA TYR A 355 7.29 -10.96 -12.05
C TYR A 355 7.14 -9.62 -12.77
N PRO A 356 8.20 -8.78 -12.80
CA PRO A 356 8.15 -7.50 -13.47
C PRO A 356 8.02 -7.68 -14.99
N THR A 357 7.18 -6.85 -15.61
CA THR A 357 7.06 -6.71 -17.06
C THR A 357 7.40 -5.28 -17.45
N TYR A 358 8.55 -5.08 -18.05
CA TYR A 358 9.04 -3.75 -18.37
C TYR A 358 8.50 -3.27 -19.71
N THR A 359 8.11 -2.00 -19.77
CA THR A 359 7.84 -1.30 -21.04
C THR A 359 9.16 -1.01 -21.76
N ALA A 360 9.10 -0.77 -23.08
CA ALA A 360 10.28 -0.39 -23.86
C ALA A 360 10.96 0.89 -23.30
N GLU A 361 10.16 1.82 -22.74
CA GLU A 361 10.68 3.04 -22.13
C GLU A 361 11.38 2.78 -20.79
N GLU A 362 10.85 1.88 -19.96
CA GLU A 362 11.50 1.46 -18.72
C GLU A 362 12.79 0.70 -19.00
N LEU A 363 12.78 -0.22 -19.98
CA LEU A 363 14.00 -0.92 -20.41
C LEU A 363 15.06 0.06 -20.89
N ALA A 364 14.70 1.04 -21.74
CA ALA A 364 15.63 2.05 -22.21
C ALA A 364 16.27 2.90 -21.09
N LYS A 365 15.55 3.11 -19.98
CA LYS A 365 16.07 3.80 -18.79
C LYS A 365 16.93 2.90 -17.90
N MET A 366 16.76 1.59 -17.98
CA MET A 366 17.53 0.59 -17.22
C MET A 366 18.82 0.19 -17.92
N ASP A 367 18.83 0.28 -19.25
CA ASP A 367 19.98 -0.11 -20.05
C ASP A 367 21.14 0.89 -19.91
N ALA A 368 22.34 0.35 -19.85
CA ALA A 368 23.57 1.10 -19.93
C ALA A 368 24.49 0.48 -20.98
N ALA A 369 25.30 1.32 -21.65
CA ALA A 369 26.28 0.83 -22.60
C ALA A 369 27.46 0.21 -21.86
N VAL A 370 27.79 -1.04 -22.18
CA VAL A 370 28.94 -1.74 -21.60
C VAL A 370 30.24 -0.99 -21.95
N PRO A 371 31.01 -0.49 -20.98
CA PRO A 371 32.25 0.23 -21.26
C PRO A 371 33.33 -0.69 -21.81
N TYR A 372 34.24 -0.11 -22.62
CA TYR A 372 35.40 -0.83 -23.11
C TYR A 372 36.43 -1.01 -21.99
N VAL A 373 36.76 -2.26 -21.65
CA VAL A 373 37.72 -2.61 -20.58
C VAL A 373 38.81 -3.60 -21.04
N MET A 374 38.83 -3.97 -22.32
CA MET A 374 39.89 -4.84 -22.85
C MET A 374 41.26 -4.19 -22.70
N GLY A 375 42.27 -4.98 -22.34
CA GLY A 375 43.64 -4.51 -22.07
C GLY A 375 43.85 -3.81 -20.74
N MET A 376 42.76 -3.59 -19.95
CA MET A 376 42.87 -3.04 -18.59
C MET A 376 43.25 -4.12 -17.59
N GLU A 377 43.94 -3.72 -16.52
CA GLU A 377 44.12 -4.59 -15.35
C GLU A 377 42.78 -5.00 -14.75
N ALA A 378 42.61 -6.26 -14.34
CA ALA A 378 41.33 -6.85 -13.90
C ALA A 378 40.58 -6.00 -12.86
N GLN A 379 41.26 -5.58 -11.80
CA GLN A 379 40.65 -4.76 -10.74
C GLN A 379 40.19 -3.39 -11.21
N ARG A 380 40.93 -2.77 -12.16
CA ARG A 380 40.53 -1.46 -12.75
C ARG A 380 39.33 -1.62 -13.70
N ALA A 381 39.27 -2.73 -14.43
CA ALA A 381 38.17 -3.08 -15.30
C ALA A 381 36.89 -3.30 -14.49
N GLU A 382 36.97 -4.04 -13.39
CA GLU A 382 35.87 -4.26 -12.45
C GLU A 382 35.35 -2.94 -11.86
N ALA A 383 36.27 -2.10 -11.34
CA ALA A 383 35.88 -0.81 -10.78
C ALA A 383 35.15 0.08 -11.81
N LYS A 384 35.59 0.03 -13.09
CA LYS A 384 34.95 0.80 -14.16
C LYS A 384 33.55 0.26 -14.52
N LEU A 385 33.39 -1.06 -14.58
CA LEU A 385 32.09 -1.70 -14.84
C LEU A 385 31.11 -1.48 -13.69
N ASN A 386 31.59 -1.65 -12.46
CA ASN A 386 30.76 -1.41 -11.26
C ASN A 386 30.30 0.06 -11.16
N ALA A 387 31.12 1.03 -11.56
CA ALA A 387 30.73 2.45 -11.60
C ALA A 387 29.57 2.73 -12.57
N GLU A 388 29.45 1.95 -13.64
CA GLU A 388 28.35 2.04 -14.61
C GLU A 388 27.14 1.15 -14.22
N GLY A 389 27.27 0.41 -13.09
CA GLY A 389 26.17 -0.39 -12.52
C GLY A 389 26.14 -1.84 -13.01
N PHE A 390 27.22 -2.38 -13.56
CA PHE A 390 27.34 -3.79 -13.97
C PHE A 390 28.03 -4.61 -12.90
N GLU A 391 27.66 -5.89 -12.80
CA GLU A 391 28.40 -6.90 -12.03
C GLU A 391 29.49 -7.50 -12.89
N VAL A 392 30.57 -8.01 -12.24
CA VAL A 392 31.71 -8.60 -12.94
C VAL A 392 31.90 -10.06 -12.54
N ARG A 393 32.10 -10.92 -13.53
CA ARG A 393 32.53 -12.30 -13.35
C ARG A 393 33.82 -12.53 -14.11
N TYR A 394 34.82 -13.08 -13.45
CA TYR A 394 36.10 -13.43 -14.07
C TYR A 394 36.11 -14.88 -14.59
N VAL A 395 36.73 -15.07 -15.74
CA VAL A 395 37.20 -16.35 -16.26
C VAL A 395 38.71 -16.27 -16.32
N GLY A 396 39.39 -17.00 -15.44
CA GLY A 396 40.81 -16.88 -15.15
C GLY A 396 41.08 -16.30 -13.76
N ASP A 397 42.37 -16.27 -13.36
CA ASP A 397 42.76 -15.77 -12.05
C ASP A 397 42.93 -14.23 -12.07
N PRO A 398 42.16 -13.44 -11.31
CA PRO A 398 42.30 -12.00 -11.24
C PRO A 398 43.52 -11.52 -10.41
N ALA A 399 44.58 -12.31 -10.32
CA ALA A 399 45.80 -11.95 -9.63
C ALA A 399 46.37 -10.59 -10.10
N SER A 400 47.21 -9.98 -9.26
CA SER A 400 47.81 -8.67 -9.54
C SER A 400 48.57 -8.69 -10.88
N GLY A 401 48.21 -7.76 -11.78
CA GLY A 401 48.78 -7.65 -13.13
C GLY A 401 48.08 -8.45 -14.23
N ALA A 402 47.03 -9.23 -13.90
CA ALA A 402 46.19 -9.89 -14.91
C ALA A 402 45.42 -8.83 -15.72
N THR A 403 45.43 -8.96 -17.05
CA THR A 403 44.77 -8.05 -17.99
C THR A 403 43.57 -8.72 -18.67
N VAL A 404 42.56 -7.93 -18.95
CA VAL A 404 41.35 -8.38 -19.66
C VAL A 404 41.67 -8.61 -21.12
N SER A 405 41.60 -9.87 -21.57
CA SER A 405 41.79 -10.25 -22.97
C SER A 405 40.50 -10.16 -23.79
N THR A 406 39.38 -10.47 -23.18
CA THR A 406 38.05 -10.43 -23.81
C THR A 406 36.99 -10.04 -22.79
N GLN A 407 35.94 -9.35 -23.24
CA GLN A 407 34.75 -9.02 -22.44
C GLN A 407 33.47 -9.48 -23.16
N ILE A 408 32.53 -10.00 -22.41
CA ILE A 408 31.19 -10.40 -22.90
C ILE A 408 30.14 -9.88 -21.94
N PRO A 409 29.18 -9.07 -22.41
CA PRO A 409 28.98 -8.57 -23.77
C PRO A 409 30.07 -7.62 -24.25
N ALA A 410 30.14 -7.42 -25.57
CA ALA A 410 31.10 -6.51 -26.16
C ALA A 410 30.86 -5.05 -25.72
N SER A 411 31.93 -4.24 -25.76
CA SER A 411 31.82 -2.81 -25.53
C SER A 411 30.80 -2.15 -26.45
N GLY A 412 29.98 -1.24 -25.90
CA GLY A 412 28.92 -0.54 -26.60
C GLY A 412 27.59 -1.35 -26.67
N SER A 413 27.56 -2.60 -26.23
CA SER A 413 26.31 -3.32 -26.06
C SER A 413 25.44 -2.62 -25.01
N SER A 414 24.17 -2.40 -25.31
CA SER A 414 23.20 -1.85 -24.35
C SER A 414 22.54 -3.02 -23.61
N ILE A 415 22.79 -3.12 -22.30
CA ILE A 415 22.22 -4.16 -21.43
C ILE A 415 21.76 -3.56 -20.12
N PRO A 416 20.77 -4.18 -19.42
CA PRO A 416 20.26 -3.68 -18.15
C PRO A 416 21.38 -3.52 -17.09
N LYS A 417 21.31 -2.44 -16.31
CA LYS A 417 22.14 -2.29 -15.10
C LYS A 417 21.86 -3.44 -14.14
N GLY A 418 22.92 -3.93 -13.48
CA GLY A 418 22.88 -5.16 -12.69
C GLY A 418 23.20 -6.43 -13.49
N SER A 419 23.27 -6.35 -14.82
CA SER A 419 23.73 -7.48 -15.64
C SER A 419 25.21 -7.79 -15.39
N THR A 420 25.56 -9.06 -15.46
CA THR A 420 26.93 -9.52 -15.31
C THR A 420 27.72 -9.38 -16.63
N VAL A 421 28.87 -8.71 -16.58
CA VAL A 421 29.86 -8.69 -17.65
C VAL A 421 30.96 -9.70 -17.33
N VAL A 422 31.17 -10.67 -18.21
CA VAL A 422 32.21 -11.69 -18.07
C VAL A 422 33.51 -11.15 -18.64
N LEU A 423 34.57 -11.17 -17.83
CA LEU A 423 35.90 -10.76 -18.21
C LEU A 423 36.85 -11.99 -18.28
N TYR A 424 37.38 -12.23 -19.45
CA TYR A 424 38.42 -13.26 -19.65
C TYR A 424 39.79 -12.66 -19.42
N LEU A 425 40.60 -13.33 -18.58
CA LEU A 425 41.94 -12.88 -18.20
C LEU A 425 43.01 -13.81 -18.77
N GLY A 426 44.07 -13.26 -19.38
CA GLY A 426 45.16 -14.06 -19.94
C GLY A 426 45.11 -14.21 -21.47
N ASN A 427 46.07 -14.96 -22.06
CA ASN A 427 46.37 -14.92 -23.48
C ASN A 427 45.68 -16.00 -24.35
N GLU A 428 45.05 -17.01 -23.76
CA GLU A 428 44.33 -18.04 -24.53
C GLU A 428 43.16 -18.59 -23.73
N TYR A 429 41.95 -18.50 -24.30
CA TYR A 429 40.78 -19.23 -23.86
C TYR A 429 40.15 -19.94 -25.04
N ASP A 430 40.01 -21.26 -24.93
CA ASP A 430 39.11 -22.04 -25.77
C ASP A 430 37.66 -21.61 -25.44
N LEU A 431 37.07 -20.89 -26.36
CA LEU A 431 35.62 -20.61 -26.28
C LEU A 431 34.92 -21.92 -26.64
N GLU A 432 34.62 -22.76 -25.66
CA GLU A 432 33.63 -23.83 -25.86
C GLU A 432 32.34 -23.18 -26.31
N SER A 433 31.86 -23.59 -27.48
CA SER A 433 30.60 -23.10 -28.03
C SER A 433 29.46 -23.58 -27.14
N ALA A 434 28.92 -22.69 -26.32
CA ALA A 434 27.69 -22.95 -25.58
C ALA A 434 26.51 -22.77 -26.52
N VAL A 435 25.59 -23.73 -26.53
CA VAL A 435 24.30 -23.58 -27.20
C VAL A 435 23.48 -22.61 -26.34
N ILE A 436 23.18 -21.43 -26.88
CA ILE A 436 22.30 -20.48 -26.23
C ILE A 436 20.92 -21.11 -26.23
N PRO A 437 20.29 -21.35 -25.06
CA PRO A 437 18.92 -21.85 -25.00
C PRO A 437 17.97 -20.85 -25.67
N ASP A 438 16.92 -21.36 -26.30
CA ASP A 438 15.88 -20.50 -26.86
C ASP A 438 15.09 -19.88 -25.70
N VAL A 439 15.31 -18.61 -25.44
CA VAL A 439 14.64 -17.82 -24.41
C VAL A 439 13.46 -17.00 -24.98
N THR A 440 13.06 -17.27 -26.24
CA THR A 440 11.95 -16.55 -26.87
C THR A 440 10.65 -16.79 -26.09
N GLY A 441 10.02 -15.71 -25.62
CA GLY A 441 8.80 -15.77 -24.81
C GLY A 441 9.03 -15.95 -23.32
N MET A 442 10.27 -16.03 -22.85
CA MET A 442 10.61 -16.00 -21.43
C MET A 442 10.67 -14.57 -20.89
N THR A 443 10.37 -14.38 -19.62
CA THR A 443 10.66 -13.12 -18.93
C THR A 443 12.18 -12.99 -18.71
N VAL A 444 12.66 -11.77 -18.50
CA VAL A 444 14.11 -11.52 -18.26
C VAL A 444 14.60 -12.33 -17.05
N SER A 445 13.80 -12.52 -16.02
CA SER A 445 14.14 -13.35 -14.85
C SER A 445 14.29 -14.82 -15.22
N GLN A 446 13.35 -15.35 -16.02
CA GLN A 446 13.40 -16.75 -16.49
C GLN A 446 14.54 -17.02 -17.48
N ALA A 447 14.95 -15.99 -18.22
CA ALA A 447 16.08 -16.11 -19.16
C ALA A 447 17.45 -16.00 -18.48
N ASN A 448 17.50 -15.49 -17.25
CA ASN A 448 18.72 -15.34 -16.44
C ASN A 448 18.97 -16.51 -15.48
N GLU A 449 18.05 -17.44 -15.30
CA GLU A 449 18.21 -18.71 -14.59
C GLU A 449 18.82 -19.79 -15.51
#